data_a2e7d0c56def123bf34a2db097382ce0
#
_entry.id   a2e7d0c56def123bf34a2db097382ce0
#
_cell.length_a   1.000
_cell.length_b   1.000
_cell.length_c   1.000
_cell.angle_alpha   90.00
_cell.angle_beta   90.00
_cell.angle_gamma   90.00
#
_symmetry.space_group_name_H-M   'P 1'
#
loop_
_entity.id
_entity.type
_entity.pdbx_description
1 polymer ?
#
loop_
_entity_poly.entity_id
_entity_poly.type
_entity_poly.pdbx_seq_one_letter_code
_entity_poly.pdbx_strand_id
1 'polypeptide(L)'
;MFRTKYLTLVFTALLFTSAAIAQNAPVRGEVKVKKADGTEAPVAGALVEAFRSDVDKGKMPEAKTNKRGEFTFVGFPLGQRYVLSVSGPGISPMIQPNIRAGMENVVIIVSEGDGRQLTEAEARAAAKNEAPAAASGGESEEQKKARAELEKKNAEIMAKNKKAEDANKVVNTALKAGEAAFVAKNYDLAITEFDKGVEADPDFAGSAPPLLNYKGVALQRRAVATNNAAADAAARAAVAGKVKADLDSAVVTFNRGLEVLKTDGPASGVEPARLNLTKTQLLSNLLETHGIAARLAPDPTRDAPAGAVLDQYIAAEPDGAKRTPSILAFANNMNSAGELKLATAGFRKVLEVDPNNLDALAGIGLALYSEGSMTAPPNKEILQEGLNFMQKFVDTAPDTHKLKESTKAIIEELKNEQKLAPQKTAAPKRRT
;
A
#
# COMPACT_ATOMS: atom_id res chain seq x y z
N MET A 1 6.35 -5.59 -40.70
CA MET A 1 5.95 -6.77 -39.93
C MET A 1 6.68 -6.70 -38.59
N PHE A 2 6.15 -5.94 -37.63
CA PHE A 2 6.77 -5.76 -36.30
C PHE A 2 6.20 -6.80 -35.35
N ARG A 3 7.04 -7.71 -34.89
CA ARG A 3 6.72 -8.67 -33.85
C ARG A 3 6.70 -7.93 -32.51
N THR A 4 5.51 -7.75 -31.98
CA THR A 4 5.25 -7.32 -30.62
C THR A 4 5.75 -8.41 -29.67
N LYS A 5 6.93 -8.26 -29.08
CA LYS A 5 7.39 -9.10 -27.97
C LYS A 5 6.94 -8.44 -26.67
N TYR A 6 5.91 -9.02 -26.11
CA TYR A 6 5.54 -9.20 -24.72
C TYR A 6 6.25 -8.31 -23.69
N LEU A 7 5.59 -7.19 -23.36
CA LEU A 7 5.71 -6.63 -22.02
C LEU A 7 4.78 -7.46 -21.13
N THR A 8 5.32 -8.52 -20.57
CA THR A 8 4.63 -9.30 -19.55
C THR A 8 4.58 -8.43 -18.33
N LEU A 9 3.45 -7.72 -18.14
CA LEU A 9 3.05 -7.16 -16.87
C LEU A 9 2.94 -8.37 -15.93
N VAL A 10 3.90 -8.53 -15.02
CA VAL A 10 3.78 -9.47 -13.91
C VAL A 10 2.69 -8.91 -13.01
N PHE A 11 1.46 -9.29 -13.34
CA PHE A 11 0.32 -9.18 -12.49
C PHE A 11 0.52 -10.21 -11.38
N THR A 12 1.25 -9.85 -10.34
CA THR A 12 1.30 -10.64 -9.12
C THR A 12 -0.09 -10.50 -8.49
N ALA A 13 -1.00 -11.39 -8.87
CA ALA A 13 -2.22 -11.63 -8.13
C ALA A 13 -1.79 -12.11 -6.73
N LEU A 14 -1.68 -11.21 -5.78
CA LEU A 14 -1.69 -11.52 -4.36
C LEU A 14 -3.09 -12.08 -4.07
N LEU A 15 -3.24 -13.39 -4.27
CA LEU A 15 -4.33 -14.15 -3.68
C LEU A 15 -4.17 -13.98 -2.16
N PHE A 16 -4.91 -13.02 -1.60
CA PHE A 16 -5.22 -13.00 -0.20
C PHE A 16 -6.09 -14.23 0.09
N THR A 17 -5.46 -15.36 0.34
CA THR A 17 -6.05 -16.30 1.26
C THR A 17 -6.03 -15.58 2.60
N SER A 18 -7.15 -14.96 2.96
CA SER A 18 -7.47 -14.70 4.35
C SER A 18 -7.57 -16.07 5.02
N ALA A 19 -6.44 -16.64 5.39
CA ALA A 19 -6.40 -17.53 6.52
C ALA A 19 -6.95 -16.65 7.65
N ALA A 20 -8.19 -16.88 8.03
CA ALA A 20 -8.70 -16.44 9.31
C ALA A 20 -7.82 -17.16 10.35
N ILE A 21 -6.66 -16.59 10.63
CA ILE A 21 -5.90 -16.93 11.82
C ILE A 21 -6.86 -16.52 12.92
N ALA A 22 -7.48 -17.48 13.56
CA ALA A 22 -8.25 -17.26 14.75
C ALA A 22 -7.26 -16.63 15.74
N GLN A 23 -7.23 -15.30 15.78
CA GLN A 23 -6.36 -14.59 16.69
C GLN A 23 -6.90 -14.86 18.09
N ASN A 24 -6.11 -15.53 18.89
CA ASN A 24 -6.40 -15.82 20.28
C ASN A 24 -5.72 -14.75 21.14
N ALA A 25 -6.42 -14.25 22.13
CA ALA A 25 -5.85 -13.34 23.11
C ALA A 25 -6.05 -13.89 24.53
N PRO A 26 -5.11 -13.63 25.47
CA PRO A 26 -5.23 -14.10 26.83
C PRO A 26 -6.35 -13.34 27.56
N VAL A 27 -6.92 -14.02 28.59
CA VAL A 27 -7.75 -13.37 29.59
C VAL A 27 -7.07 -13.58 30.94
N ARG A 28 -6.82 -12.48 31.67
CA ARG A 28 -6.14 -12.49 32.96
C ARG A 28 -7.00 -11.79 34.01
N GLY A 29 -6.95 -12.29 35.22
CA GLY A 29 -7.68 -11.67 36.33
C GLY A 29 -7.28 -12.22 37.72
N GLU A 30 -8.00 -11.76 38.72
CA GLU A 30 -7.84 -12.18 40.09
C GLU A 30 -9.19 -12.49 40.72
N VAL A 31 -9.21 -13.44 41.64
CA VAL A 31 -10.38 -13.78 42.47
C VAL A 31 -10.08 -13.37 43.91
N LYS A 32 -10.97 -12.58 44.49
CA LYS A 32 -10.93 -12.14 45.90
C LYS A 32 -12.20 -12.57 46.63
N VAL A 33 -12.06 -13.02 47.83
CA VAL A 33 -13.21 -13.26 48.74
C VAL A 33 -13.44 -12.03 49.63
N LYS A 34 -14.67 -11.55 49.64
CA LYS A 34 -15.11 -10.53 50.56
C LYS A 34 -15.59 -11.20 51.85
N LYS A 35 -14.89 -10.96 52.96
CA LYS A 35 -15.20 -11.50 54.28
C LYS A 35 -16.33 -10.74 54.96
N ALA A 36 -16.89 -11.30 56.03
CA ALA A 36 -17.97 -10.70 56.78
C ALA A 36 -17.58 -9.34 57.41
N ASP A 37 -16.29 -9.10 57.68
CA ASP A 37 -15.75 -7.81 58.18
C ASP A 37 -15.55 -6.76 57.07
N GLY A 38 -15.89 -7.08 55.80
CA GLY A 38 -15.73 -6.20 54.66
C GLY A 38 -14.35 -6.20 54.02
N THR A 39 -13.38 -6.91 54.58
CA THR A 39 -12.03 -7.05 53.99
C THR A 39 -12.02 -7.99 52.80
N GLU A 40 -11.14 -7.72 51.86
CA GLU A 40 -10.94 -8.59 50.69
C GLU A 40 -9.61 -9.35 50.80
N ALA A 41 -9.65 -10.63 50.52
CA ALA A 41 -8.47 -11.49 50.53
C ALA A 41 -8.39 -12.30 49.24
N PRO A 42 -7.20 -12.58 48.68
CA PRO A 42 -7.05 -13.40 47.49
C PRO A 42 -7.50 -14.85 47.73
N VAL A 43 -8.17 -15.46 46.78
CA VAL A 43 -8.61 -16.85 46.85
C VAL A 43 -7.63 -17.73 46.07
N ALA A 44 -6.85 -18.53 46.79
CA ALA A 44 -5.94 -19.48 46.17
C ALA A 44 -6.65 -20.81 45.85
N GLY A 45 -6.35 -21.40 44.68
CA GLY A 45 -6.90 -22.70 44.30
C GLY A 45 -8.35 -22.67 43.80
N ALA A 46 -8.97 -21.50 43.66
CA ALA A 46 -10.29 -21.41 43.05
C ALA A 46 -10.24 -21.91 41.60
N LEU A 47 -11.24 -22.71 41.25
CA LEU A 47 -11.46 -23.17 39.85
C LEU A 47 -12.18 -22.09 39.07
N VAL A 48 -11.61 -21.66 37.96
CA VAL A 48 -12.22 -20.73 37.02
C VAL A 48 -12.50 -21.47 35.73
N GLU A 49 -13.75 -21.61 35.36
CA GLU A 49 -14.21 -22.27 34.16
C GLU A 49 -14.76 -21.23 33.18
N ALA A 50 -14.47 -21.39 31.91
CA ALA A 50 -14.95 -20.46 30.89
C ALA A 50 -15.93 -21.16 29.93
N PHE A 51 -17.01 -20.48 29.60
CA PHE A 51 -18.04 -20.94 28.67
C PHE A 51 -18.31 -19.86 27.62
N ARG A 52 -18.50 -20.27 26.37
CA ARG A 52 -18.96 -19.35 25.34
C ARG A 52 -20.44 -19.01 25.56
N SER A 53 -20.78 -17.75 25.46
CA SER A 53 -22.18 -17.30 25.61
C SER A 53 -23.01 -17.34 24.32
N ASP A 54 -22.36 -17.53 23.17
CA ASP A 54 -22.97 -17.51 21.83
C ASP A 54 -23.30 -18.92 21.30
N VAL A 55 -22.91 -19.99 21.98
CA VAL A 55 -23.18 -21.39 21.61
C VAL A 55 -23.65 -22.18 22.83
N ASP A 56 -24.56 -23.13 22.61
CA ASP A 56 -25.16 -23.91 23.69
C ASP A 56 -24.26 -25.03 24.24
N LYS A 57 -23.15 -25.36 23.56
CA LYS A 57 -22.19 -26.36 24.00
C LYS A 57 -20.76 -25.89 23.72
N GLY A 58 -19.86 -26.24 24.60
CA GLY A 58 -18.43 -25.98 24.42
C GLY A 58 -17.79 -25.42 25.69
N LYS A 59 -17.17 -26.30 26.48
CA LYS A 59 -16.36 -25.95 27.63
C LYS A 59 -14.98 -25.53 27.11
N MET A 60 -14.53 -24.39 27.56
CA MET A 60 -13.16 -23.91 27.33
C MET A 60 -12.22 -24.53 28.40
N PRO A 61 -10.89 -24.48 28.21
CA PRO A 61 -9.96 -24.89 29.26
C PRO A 61 -10.27 -24.19 30.60
N GLU A 62 -10.09 -24.92 31.69
CA GLU A 62 -10.22 -24.40 33.04
C GLU A 62 -8.88 -23.83 33.52
N ALA A 63 -8.94 -22.87 34.46
CA ALA A 63 -7.79 -22.30 35.13
C ALA A 63 -7.98 -22.41 36.66
N LYS A 64 -6.88 -22.52 37.41
CA LYS A 64 -6.88 -22.42 38.85
C LYS A 64 -6.13 -21.20 39.31
N THR A 65 -6.66 -20.49 40.30
CA THR A 65 -5.99 -19.33 40.84
C THR A 65 -4.73 -19.73 41.62
N ASN A 66 -3.70 -18.91 41.53
CA ASN A 66 -2.46 -19.06 42.27
C ASN A 66 -2.60 -18.55 43.73
N LYS A 67 -1.50 -18.55 44.48
CA LYS A 67 -1.49 -18.07 45.88
C LYS A 67 -1.91 -16.58 46.06
N ARG A 68 -1.85 -15.80 44.95
CA ARG A 68 -2.28 -14.39 44.92
C ARG A 68 -3.69 -14.20 44.38
N GLY A 69 -4.41 -15.32 44.14
CA GLY A 69 -5.74 -15.27 43.57
C GLY A 69 -5.77 -15.03 42.05
N GLU A 70 -4.63 -14.99 41.37
CA GLU A 70 -4.53 -14.68 39.96
C GLU A 70 -4.81 -15.92 39.07
N PHE A 71 -5.51 -15.71 37.95
CA PHE A 71 -5.73 -16.71 36.93
C PHE A 71 -5.39 -16.19 35.53
N THR A 72 -5.09 -17.12 34.62
CA THR A 72 -4.79 -16.78 33.21
C THR A 72 -5.34 -17.86 32.29
N PHE A 73 -6.09 -17.43 31.27
CA PHE A 73 -6.42 -18.25 30.11
C PHE A 73 -5.53 -17.78 28.93
N VAL A 74 -4.84 -18.72 28.30
CA VAL A 74 -3.78 -18.41 27.33
C VAL A 74 -4.32 -18.06 25.93
N GLY A 75 -5.56 -18.46 25.60
CA GLY A 75 -5.99 -18.29 24.21
C GLY A 75 -7.50 -18.34 24.04
N PHE A 76 -8.18 -17.21 24.18
CA PHE A 76 -9.58 -17.07 23.78
C PHE A 76 -9.67 -16.50 22.37
N PRO A 77 -10.44 -17.13 21.46
CA PRO A 77 -10.73 -16.55 20.16
C PRO A 77 -11.32 -15.15 20.25
N LEU A 78 -10.77 -14.21 19.46
CA LEU A 78 -11.27 -12.83 19.39
C LEU A 78 -12.69 -12.80 18.79
N GLY A 79 -13.44 -11.75 19.15
CA GLY A 79 -14.79 -11.51 18.62
C GLY A 79 -15.89 -12.31 19.30
N GLN A 80 -15.57 -13.20 20.25
CA GLN A 80 -16.55 -14.00 20.99
C GLN A 80 -16.77 -13.47 22.40
N ARG A 81 -17.92 -13.82 22.99
CA ARG A 81 -18.26 -13.50 24.37
C ARG A 81 -18.22 -14.74 25.22
N TYR A 82 -17.68 -14.59 26.44
CA TYR A 82 -17.51 -15.65 27.38
C TYR A 82 -18.12 -15.29 28.72
N VAL A 83 -18.41 -16.35 29.48
CA VAL A 83 -18.85 -16.27 30.87
C VAL A 83 -17.83 -17.06 31.67
N LEU A 84 -17.35 -16.50 32.79
CA LEU A 84 -16.52 -17.21 33.76
C LEU A 84 -17.37 -17.68 34.94
N SER A 85 -17.24 -18.94 35.28
CA SER A 85 -17.76 -19.50 36.55
C SER A 85 -16.58 -19.69 37.51
N VAL A 86 -16.70 -19.15 38.71
CA VAL A 86 -15.69 -19.28 39.77
C VAL A 86 -16.26 -20.09 40.88
N SER A 87 -15.55 -21.14 41.31
CA SER A 87 -15.89 -21.98 42.45
C SER A 87 -14.64 -22.41 43.20
N GLY A 88 -14.76 -22.77 44.45
CA GLY A 88 -13.63 -23.21 45.26
C GLY A 88 -13.96 -23.42 46.71
N PRO A 89 -13.08 -24.08 47.48
CA PRO A 89 -13.32 -24.32 48.93
C PRO A 89 -13.56 -23.02 49.71
N GLY A 90 -14.65 -22.98 50.48
CA GLY A 90 -14.97 -21.85 51.37
C GLY A 90 -15.52 -20.61 50.67
N ILE A 91 -15.81 -20.64 49.40
CA ILE A 91 -16.43 -19.55 48.66
C ILE A 91 -17.78 -19.96 48.03
N SER A 92 -18.68 -19.03 47.91
CA SER A 92 -19.90 -19.16 47.13
C SER A 92 -19.57 -19.07 45.66
N PRO A 93 -20.15 -19.95 44.79
CA PRO A 93 -19.89 -19.89 43.36
C PRO A 93 -20.40 -18.56 42.78
N MET A 94 -19.60 -18.00 41.87
CA MET A 94 -19.89 -16.71 41.20
C MET A 94 -19.79 -16.85 39.70
N ILE A 95 -20.62 -16.09 39.02
CA ILE A 95 -20.60 -15.98 37.57
C ILE A 95 -20.23 -14.58 37.17
N GLN A 96 -19.23 -14.47 36.30
CA GLN A 96 -18.81 -13.23 35.67
C GLN A 96 -19.15 -13.25 34.20
N PRO A 97 -20.23 -12.58 33.75
CA PRO A 97 -20.59 -12.48 32.34
C PRO A 97 -19.76 -11.43 31.58
N ASN A 98 -19.95 -11.37 30.27
CA ASN A 98 -19.38 -10.38 29.36
C ASN A 98 -17.85 -10.35 29.25
N ILE A 99 -17.19 -11.46 29.44
CA ILE A 99 -15.75 -11.60 29.23
C ILE A 99 -15.45 -11.68 27.73
N ARG A 100 -14.38 -11.03 27.33
CA ARG A 100 -13.85 -11.02 25.96
C ARG A 100 -12.37 -11.38 25.94
N ALA A 101 -11.92 -11.97 24.86
CA ALA A 101 -10.50 -12.20 24.62
C ALA A 101 -9.70 -10.88 24.69
N GLY A 102 -8.55 -10.90 25.33
CA GLY A 102 -7.70 -9.73 25.53
C GLY A 102 -8.03 -8.90 26.78
N MET A 103 -9.03 -9.28 27.58
CA MET A 103 -9.28 -8.60 28.85
C MET A 103 -8.19 -8.95 29.86
N GLU A 104 -7.56 -7.92 30.38
CA GLU A 104 -6.60 -7.98 31.50
C GLU A 104 -7.20 -7.30 32.74
N ASN A 105 -6.76 -7.71 33.92
CA ASN A 105 -7.23 -7.17 35.21
C ASN A 105 -8.74 -7.41 35.49
N VAL A 106 -9.25 -8.59 35.13
CA VAL A 106 -10.61 -8.99 35.52
C VAL A 106 -10.63 -9.30 37.01
N VAL A 107 -11.31 -8.48 37.81
CA VAL A 107 -11.45 -8.70 39.26
C VAL A 107 -12.80 -9.36 39.54
N ILE A 108 -12.78 -10.55 40.15
CA ILE A 108 -13.97 -11.29 40.52
C ILE A 108 -14.03 -11.36 42.06
N ILE A 109 -15.04 -10.70 42.64
CA ILE A 109 -15.25 -10.69 44.08
C ILE A 109 -16.32 -11.72 44.42
N VAL A 110 -15.95 -12.72 45.21
CA VAL A 110 -16.86 -13.77 45.71
C VAL A 110 -17.14 -13.60 47.17
N SER A 111 -18.22 -14.18 47.66
CA SER A 111 -18.55 -14.24 49.10
C SER A 111 -18.09 -15.56 49.72
N GLU A 112 -17.92 -15.62 51.03
CA GLU A 112 -17.74 -16.85 51.77
C GLU A 112 -18.95 -17.79 51.54
N GLY A 113 -18.72 -19.10 51.40
CA GLY A 113 -19.76 -20.06 51.10
C GLY A 113 -19.36 -21.52 51.23
N ASP A 114 -20.20 -22.39 50.71
CA ASP A 114 -20.11 -23.84 50.87
C ASP A 114 -19.11 -24.52 49.90
N GLY A 115 -18.54 -23.82 48.96
CA GLY A 115 -17.57 -24.30 48.00
C GLY A 115 -18.17 -25.12 46.86
N ARG A 116 -19.48 -25.05 46.64
CA ARG A 116 -20.16 -25.80 45.59
C ARG A 116 -19.66 -25.38 44.18
N GLN A 117 -19.45 -26.36 43.31
CA GLN A 117 -19.18 -26.09 41.90
C GLN A 117 -20.49 -26.03 41.10
N LEU A 118 -20.61 -25.05 40.19
CA LEU A 118 -21.73 -24.98 39.26
C LEU A 118 -21.54 -25.94 38.10
N THR A 119 -22.59 -26.59 37.69
CA THR A 119 -22.60 -27.29 36.39
C THR A 119 -22.61 -26.32 35.21
N GLU A 120 -22.18 -26.75 34.06
CA GLU A 120 -22.24 -25.94 32.84
C GLU A 120 -23.66 -25.41 32.56
N ALA A 121 -24.69 -26.22 32.80
CA ALA A 121 -26.09 -25.84 32.61
C ALA A 121 -26.51 -24.72 33.56
N GLU A 122 -26.12 -24.81 34.84
CA GLU A 122 -26.40 -23.80 35.85
C GLU A 122 -25.64 -22.50 35.56
N ALA A 123 -24.35 -22.60 35.16
CA ALA A 123 -23.55 -21.44 34.80
C ALA A 123 -24.14 -20.69 33.60
N ARG A 124 -24.61 -21.40 32.60
CA ARG A 124 -25.26 -20.83 31.40
C ARG A 124 -26.64 -20.25 31.69
N ALA A 125 -27.44 -20.95 32.53
CA ALA A 125 -28.77 -20.48 32.94
C ALA A 125 -28.66 -19.17 33.73
N ALA A 126 -27.74 -19.12 34.68
CA ALA A 126 -27.50 -17.93 35.48
C ALA A 126 -26.95 -16.76 34.63
N ALA A 127 -26.08 -17.03 33.67
CA ALA A 127 -25.62 -16.00 32.74
C ALA A 127 -26.72 -15.45 31.80
N LYS A 128 -27.78 -16.22 31.55
CA LYS A 128 -28.96 -15.78 30.78
C LYS A 128 -29.95 -15.00 31.63
N ASN A 129 -29.98 -15.25 32.92
CA ASN A 129 -30.98 -14.67 33.87
C ASN A 129 -30.46 -13.44 34.63
N GLU A 130 -29.18 -13.17 34.61
CA GLU A 130 -28.63 -11.97 35.18
C GLU A 130 -28.71 -10.77 34.21
N ALA A 131 -29.81 -10.04 34.30
CA ALA A 131 -29.66 -8.58 34.37
C ALA A 131 -28.67 -8.29 35.51
N PRO A 132 -27.74 -7.31 35.35
CA PRO A 132 -26.66 -7.08 36.32
C PRO A 132 -27.27 -7.01 37.73
N ALA A 133 -26.83 -7.90 38.64
CA ALA A 133 -27.19 -7.83 40.01
C ALA A 133 -26.83 -6.42 40.51
N ALA A 134 -27.83 -5.62 40.75
CA ALA A 134 -27.68 -4.33 41.36
C ALA A 134 -26.96 -4.55 42.71
N ALA A 135 -25.69 -4.12 42.74
CA ALA A 135 -25.06 -3.86 44.03
C ALA A 135 -26.03 -2.92 44.77
N SER A 136 -26.53 -3.34 45.92
CA SER A 136 -27.38 -2.55 46.79
C SER A 136 -26.56 -1.42 47.46
N GLY A 137 -26.30 -0.44 46.66
CA GLY A 137 -25.75 0.85 46.97
C GLY A 137 -25.98 1.69 45.72
N GLY A 138 -26.87 2.68 45.82
CA GLY A 138 -27.26 3.49 44.68
C GLY A 138 -26.06 4.01 43.92
N GLU A 139 -26.03 3.75 42.60
CA GLU A 139 -25.01 4.26 41.69
C GLU A 139 -24.88 5.78 41.88
N SER A 140 -23.71 6.27 42.22
CA SER A 140 -23.50 7.72 42.36
C SER A 140 -23.74 8.42 41.03
N GLU A 141 -24.16 9.68 41.03
CA GLU A 141 -24.36 10.45 39.78
C GLU A 141 -23.09 10.50 38.92
N GLU A 142 -21.92 10.41 39.55
CA GLU A 142 -20.63 10.34 38.88
C GLU A 142 -20.42 8.99 38.16
N GLN A 143 -20.85 7.89 38.80
CA GLN A 143 -20.79 6.54 38.16
C GLN A 143 -21.79 6.42 37.00
N LYS A 144 -22.98 7.00 37.12
CA LYS A 144 -23.95 7.06 36.02
C LYS A 144 -23.44 7.87 34.84
N LYS A 145 -22.77 9.01 35.09
CA LYS A 145 -22.15 9.83 34.05
C LYS A 145 -21.00 9.09 33.38
N ALA A 146 -20.11 8.46 34.14
CA ALA A 146 -18.99 7.68 33.62
C ALA A 146 -19.48 6.50 32.73
N ARG A 147 -20.54 5.81 33.18
CA ARG A 147 -21.17 4.73 32.43
C ARG A 147 -21.79 5.23 31.12
N ALA A 148 -22.55 6.32 31.18
CA ALA A 148 -23.18 6.91 29.98
C ALA A 148 -22.11 7.38 28.96
N GLU A 149 -20.99 7.95 29.43
CA GLU A 149 -19.88 8.35 28.60
C GLU A 149 -19.19 7.14 27.96
N LEU A 150 -18.99 6.05 28.71
CA LEU A 150 -18.43 4.80 28.19
C LEU A 150 -19.34 4.15 27.17
N GLU A 151 -20.66 4.10 27.43
CA GLU A 151 -21.65 3.58 26.48
C GLU A 151 -21.67 4.41 25.20
N LYS A 152 -21.59 5.74 25.30
CA LYS A 152 -21.46 6.64 24.14
C LYS A 152 -20.20 6.36 23.34
N LYS A 153 -19.04 6.27 24.00
CA LYS A 153 -17.74 5.93 23.35
C LYS A 153 -17.79 4.57 22.68
N ASN A 154 -18.37 3.58 23.34
CA ASN A 154 -18.56 2.24 22.74
C ASN A 154 -19.47 2.27 21.52
N ALA A 155 -20.58 3.00 21.57
CA ALA A 155 -21.49 3.16 20.43
C ALA A 155 -20.78 3.87 19.25
N GLU A 156 -19.98 4.90 19.53
CA GLU A 156 -19.18 5.58 18.50
C GLU A 156 -18.14 4.65 17.88
N ILE A 157 -17.45 3.83 18.68
CA ILE A 157 -16.48 2.84 18.18
C ILE A 157 -17.20 1.79 17.32
N MET A 158 -18.35 1.27 17.78
CA MET A 158 -19.13 0.29 16.99
C MET A 158 -19.62 0.88 15.66
N ALA A 159 -20.07 2.13 15.67
CA ALA A 159 -20.49 2.82 14.45
C ALA A 159 -19.33 3.02 13.47
N LYS A 160 -18.14 3.43 13.99
CA LYS A 160 -16.92 3.54 13.17
C LYS A 160 -16.50 2.19 12.57
N ASN A 161 -16.48 1.13 13.38
CA ASN A 161 -16.12 -0.21 12.93
C ASN A 161 -17.09 -0.72 11.85
N LYS A 162 -18.38 -0.50 12.04
CA LYS A 162 -19.38 -0.86 11.03
C LYS A 162 -19.18 -0.10 9.73
N LYS A 163 -18.95 1.22 9.82
CA LYS A 163 -18.66 2.05 8.63
C LYS A 163 -17.42 1.54 7.89
N ALA A 164 -16.35 1.22 8.60
CA ALA A 164 -15.13 0.65 8.01
C ALA A 164 -15.37 -0.72 7.36
N GLU A 165 -16.18 -1.57 7.99
CA GLU A 165 -16.55 -2.88 7.42
C GLU A 165 -17.37 -2.73 6.13
N ASP A 166 -18.34 -1.81 6.11
CA ASP A 166 -19.17 -1.55 4.94
C ASP A 166 -18.34 -0.92 3.81
N ALA A 167 -17.44 0.01 4.13
CA ALA A 167 -16.49 0.57 3.18
C ALA A 167 -15.58 -0.52 2.59
N ASN A 168 -15.02 -1.41 3.41
CA ASN A 168 -14.19 -2.53 2.95
C ASN A 168 -14.92 -3.48 1.98
N LYS A 169 -16.22 -3.72 2.18
CA LYS A 169 -17.02 -4.53 1.24
C LYS A 169 -17.13 -3.85 -0.13
N VAL A 170 -17.38 -2.53 -0.13
CA VAL A 170 -17.46 -1.74 -1.37
C VAL A 170 -16.08 -1.72 -2.06
N VAL A 171 -15.00 -1.42 -1.34
CA VAL A 171 -13.62 -1.41 -1.84
C VAL A 171 -13.26 -2.74 -2.51
N ASN A 172 -13.52 -3.87 -1.84
CA ASN A 172 -13.19 -5.19 -2.38
C ASN A 172 -14.02 -5.54 -3.63
N THR A 173 -15.28 -5.15 -3.66
CA THR A 173 -16.17 -5.37 -4.82
C THR A 173 -15.70 -4.52 -6.00
N ALA A 174 -15.45 -3.24 -5.76
CA ALA A 174 -14.99 -2.28 -6.76
C ALA A 174 -13.61 -2.67 -7.33
N LEU A 175 -12.68 -3.11 -6.48
CA LEU A 175 -11.38 -3.60 -6.93
C LEU A 175 -11.52 -4.77 -7.90
N LYS A 176 -12.29 -5.81 -7.54
CA LYS A 176 -12.49 -6.99 -8.41
C LYS A 176 -13.17 -6.64 -9.73
N ALA A 177 -14.20 -5.79 -9.68
CA ALA A 177 -14.93 -5.37 -10.88
C ALA A 177 -14.04 -4.49 -11.78
N GLY A 178 -13.29 -3.57 -11.19
CA GLY A 178 -12.34 -2.71 -11.91
C GLY A 178 -11.21 -3.51 -12.56
N GLU A 179 -10.63 -4.48 -11.86
CA GLU A 179 -9.59 -5.37 -12.42
C GLU A 179 -10.15 -6.20 -13.59
N ALA A 180 -11.33 -6.78 -13.46
CA ALA A 180 -11.98 -7.54 -14.53
C ALA A 180 -12.23 -6.66 -15.77
N ALA A 181 -12.74 -5.44 -15.58
CA ALA A 181 -12.95 -4.48 -16.64
C ALA A 181 -11.63 -4.04 -17.30
N PHE A 182 -10.58 -3.83 -16.50
CA PHE A 182 -9.24 -3.47 -16.99
C PHE A 182 -8.63 -4.58 -17.88
N VAL A 183 -8.71 -5.83 -17.44
CA VAL A 183 -8.25 -7.00 -18.23
C VAL A 183 -9.03 -7.12 -19.53
N ALA A 184 -10.33 -6.84 -19.50
CA ALA A 184 -11.18 -6.78 -20.69
C ALA A 184 -10.93 -5.54 -21.58
N LYS A 185 -9.99 -4.65 -21.20
CA LYS A 185 -9.70 -3.36 -21.84
C LYS A 185 -10.89 -2.39 -21.87
N ASN A 186 -11.89 -2.62 -21.05
CA ASN A 186 -12.99 -1.67 -20.82
C ASN A 186 -12.55 -0.64 -19.79
N TYR A 187 -11.72 0.29 -20.23
CA TYR A 187 -11.11 1.27 -19.31
C TYR A 187 -12.12 2.23 -18.69
N ASP A 188 -13.20 2.55 -19.39
CA ASP A 188 -14.28 3.41 -18.85
C ASP A 188 -14.94 2.76 -17.63
N LEU A 189 -15.29 1.47 -17.75
CA LEU A 189 -15.86 0.71 -16.62
C LEU A 189 -14.83 0.54 -15.51
N ALA A 190 -13.57 0.24 -15.84
CA ALA A 190 -12.50 0.09 -14.86
C ALA A 190 -12.32 1.36 -14.02
N ILE A 191 -12.26 2.54 -14.66
CA ILE A 191 -12.18 3.83 -14.00
C ILE A 191 -13.36 4.05 -13.07
N THR A 192 -14.58 3.79 -13.56
CA THR A 192 -15.82 3.94 -12.77
C THR A 192 -15.83 3.03 -11.53
N GLU A 193 -15.42 1.78 -11.67
CA GLU A 193 -15.39 0.86 -10.54
C GLU A 193 -14.30 1.24 -9.52
N PHE A 194 -13.11 1.62 -9.97
CA PHE A 194 -12.07 2.09 -9.04
C PHE A 194 -12.50 3.38 -8.31
N ASP A 195 -13.23 4.28 -8.97
CA ASP A 195 -13.79 5.47 -8.32
C ASP A 195 -14.76 5.12 -7.18
N LYS A 196 -15.68 4.19 -7.39
CA LYS A 196 -16.57 3.70 -6.32
C LYS A 196 -15.80 3.20 -5.10
N GLY A 197 -14.69 2.48 -5.35
CA GLY A 197 -13.85 2.00 -4.26
C GLY A 197 -13.13 3.13 -3.52
N VAL A 198 -12.63 4.13 -4.24
CA VAL A 198 -12.00 5.33 -3.63
C VAL A 198 -13.02 6.14 -2.84
N GLU A 199 -14.23 6.34 -3.37
CA GLU A 199 -15.31 7.10 -2.70
C GLU A 199 -15.76 6.45 -1.39
N ALA A 200 -15.70 5.11 -1.30
CA ALA A 200 -16.06 4.39 -0.07
C ALA A 200 -15.11 4.66 1.09
N ASP A 201 -13.81 4.88 0.82
CA ASP A 201 -12.80 5.17 1.83
C ASP A 201 -11.65 6.01 1.23
N PRO A 202 -11.89 7.32 1.01
CA PRO A 202 -11.04 8.16 0.15
C PRO A 202 -9.69 8.54 0.76
N ASP A 203 -9.56 8.47 2.08
CA ASP A 203 -8.42 8.99 2.81
C ASP A 203 -7.60 7.90 3.53
N PHE A 204 -8.03 6.66 3.50
CA PHE A 204 -7.31 5.56 4.16
C PHE A 204 -6.15 5.04 3.30
N ALA A 205 -4.94 5.10 3.85
CA ALA A 205 -3.71 4.69 3.15
C ALA A 205 -3.66 3.20 2.76
N GLY A 206 -4.51 2.36 3.35
CA GLY A 206 -4.58 0.93 3.05
C GLY A 206 -5.39 0.59 1.80
N SER A 207 -6.36 1.43 1.40
CA SER A 207 -7.30 1.18 0.30
C SER A 207 -7.23 2.21 -0.82
N ALA A 208 -7.28 3.51 -0.51
CA ALA A 208 -7.37 4.55 -1.52
C ALA A 208 -6.14 4.62 -2.44
N PRO A 209 -4.87 4.62 -1.97
CA PRO A 209 -3.71 4.72 -2.87
C PRO A 209 -3.59 3.56 -3.86
N PRO A 210 -3.79 2.28 -3.49
CA PRO A 210 -3.86 1.20 -4.46
C PRO A 210 -4.93 1.38 -5.53
N LEU A 211 -6.15 1.77 -5.15
CA LEU A 211 -7.25 2.01 -6.09
C LEU A 211 -6.97 3.20 -7.02
N LEU A 212 -6.41 4.29 -6.47
CA LEU A 212 -5.96 5.44 -7.26
C LEU A 212 -4.83 5.05 -8.23
N ASN A 213 -3.94 4.14 -7.82
CA ASN A 213 -2.93 3.62 -8.72
C ASN A 213 -3.57 2.87 -9.92
N TYR A 214 -4.51 1.97 -9.67
CA TYR A 214 -5.23 1.26 -10.74
C TYR A 214 -6.04 2.20 -11.63
N LYS A 215 -6.74 3.17 -11.06
CA LYS A 215 -7.47 4.20 -11.81
C LYS A 215 -6.53 5.01 -12.71
N GLY A 216 -5.40 5.49 -12.18
CA GLY A 216 -4.41 6.24 -12.94
C GLY A 216 -3.86 5.45 -14.12
N VAL A 217 -3.56 4.16 -13.91
CA VAL A 217 -3.15 3.26 -14.99
C VAL A 217 -4.26 3.05 -16.02
N ALA A 218 -5.52 2.91 -15.60
CA ALA A 218 -6.65 2.77 -16.51
C ALA A 218 -6.84 4.03 -17.40
N LEU A 219 -6.73 5.22 -16.81
CA LEU A 219 -6.73 6.49 -17.55
C LEU A 219 -5.59 6.57 -18.57
N GLN A 220 -4.37 6.23 -18.16
CA GLN A 220 -3.19 6.19 -19.03
C GLN A 220 -3.41 5.22 -20.21
N ARG A 221 -3.91 4.01 -19.94
CA ARG A 221 -4.17 3.00 -20.98
C ARG A 221 -5.30 3.41 -21.90
N ARG A 222 -6.33 4.09 -21.42
CA ARG A 222 -7.40 4.68 -22.25
C ARG A 222 -6.85 5.73 -23.19
N ALA A 223 -6.01 6.65 -22.70
CA ALA A 223 -5.36 7.66 -23.52
C ALA A 223 -4.54 7.03 -24.67
N VAL A 224 -3.70 6.05 -24.33
CA VAL A 224 -2.86 5.32 -25.32
C VAL A 224 -3.74 4.57 -26.32
N ALA A 225 -4.79 3.88 -25.87
CA ALA A 225 -5.70 3.16 -26.75
C ALA A 225 -6.45 4.10 -27.69
N THR A 226 -6.94 5.25 -27.18
CA THR A 226 -7.61 6.30 -27.97
C THR A 226 -6.67 6.85 -29.07
N ASN A 227 -5.43 7.17 -28.71
CA ASN A 227 -4.44 7.64 -29.69
C ASN A 227 -4.10 6.59 -30.75
N ASN A 228 -3.94 5.33 -30.33
CA ASN A 228 -3.56 4.23 -31.24
C ASN A 228 -4.70 3.79 -32.18
N ALA A 229 -5.95 4.03 -31.78
CA ALA A 229 -7.12 3.78 -32.64
C ALA A 229 -7.28 4.81 -33.77
N ALA A 230 -6.64 5.97 -33.66
CA ALA A 230 -6.67 7.02 -34.69
C ALA A 230 -5.80 6.62 -35.90
N ALA A 231 -6.44 6.46 -37.05
CA ALA A 231 -5.82 5.91 -38.26
C ALA A 231 -4.74 6.82 -38.86
N ASP A 232 -4.95 8.14 -38.79
CA ASP A 232 -4.08 9.14 -39.43
C ASP A 232 -3.86 10.39 -38.55
N ALA A 233 -3.16 11.36 -39.07
CA ALA A 233 -2.84 12.60 -38.37
C ALA A 233 -4.09 13.44 -38.03
N ALA A 234 -5.08 13.48 -38.91
CA ALA A 234 -6.32 14.24 -38.69
C ALA A 234 -7.15 13.57 -37.58
N ALA A 235 -7.28 12.26 -37.60
CA ALA A 235 -7.95 11.49 -36.54
C ALA A 235 -7.22 11.65 -35.18
N ARG A 236 -5.88 11.69 -35.16
CA ARG A 236 -5.11 11.95 -33.93
C ARG A 236 -5.36 13.35 -33.39
N ALA A 237 -5.39 14.37 -34.29
CA ALA A 237 -5.72 15.73 -33.89
C ALA A 237 -7.12 15.83 -33.29
N ALA A 238 -8.11 15.12 -33.85
CA ALA A 238 -9.49 15.09 -33.33
C ALA A 238 -9.59 14.49 -31.91
N VAL A 239 -8.75 13.53 -31.54
CA VAL A 239 -8.77 12.90 -30.21
C VAL A 239 -7.75 13.48 -29.24
N ALA A 240 -6.89 14.40 -29.65
CA ALA A 240 -5.79 14.94 -28.85
C ALA A 240 -6.26 15.54 -27.51
N GLY A 241 -7.39 16.28 -27.53
CA GLY A 241 -7.98 16.85 -26.32
C GLY A 241 -8.39 15.78 -25.31
N LYS A 242 -8.98 14.68 -25.75
CA LYS A 242 -9.35 13.55 -24.90
C LYS A 242 -8.11 12.83 -24.34
N VAL A 243 -7.12 12.61 -25.19
CA VAL A 243 -5.84 12.00 -24.80
C VAL A 243 -5.15 12.85 -23.71
N LYS A 244 -5.09 14.17 -23.94
CA LYS A 244 -4.53 15.10 -22.94
C LYS A 244 -5.30 15.07 -21.62
N ALA A 245 -6.62 15.12 -21.67
CA ALA A 245 -7.46 15.11 -20.47
C ALA A 245 -7.29 13.83 -19.65
N ASP A 246 -7.18 12.66 -20.30
CA ASP A 246 -6.96 11.38 -19.64
C ASP A 246 -5.58 11.34 -18.99
N LEU A 247 -4.52 11.82 -19.66
CA LEU A 247 -3.17 11.87 -19.10
C LEU A 247 -3.05 12.86 -17.94
N ASP A 248 -3.68 14.02 -18.04
CA ASP A 248 -3.74 14.99 -16.94
C ASP A 248 -4.49 14.43 -15.73
N SER A 249 -5.61 13.76 -15.97
CA SER A 249 -6.38 13.08 -14.93
C SER A 249 -5.57 11.95 -14.27
N ALA A 250 -4.78 11.20 -15.03
CA ALA A 250 -3.90 10.18 -14.49
C ALA A 250 -2.84 10.77 -13.56
N VAL A 251 -2.19 11.87 -13.96
CA VAL A 251 -1.21 12.61 -13.12
C VAL A 251 -1.85 13.07 -11.81
N VAL A 252 -3.02 13.70 -11.88
CA VAL A 252 -3.77 14.13 -10.68
C VAL A 252 -4.12 12.94 -9.79
N THR A 253 -4.55 11.84 -10.37
CA THR A 253 -4.95 10.63 -9.65
C THR A 253 -3.76 10.00 -8.90
N PHE A 254 -2.59 9.86 -9.54
CA PHE A 254 -1.39 9.34 -8.87
C PHE A 254 -0.91 10.27 -7.75
N ASN A 255 -0.91 11.58 -7.99
CA ASN A 255 -0.54 12.56 -6.96
C ASN A 255 -1.48 12.51 -5.76
N ARG A 256 -2.79 12.31 -5.97
CA ARG A 256 -3.74 12.11 -4.87
C ARG A 256 -3.38 10.85 -4.05
N GLY A 257 -3.01 9.75 -4.70
CA GLY A 257 -2.54 8.54 -4.02
C GLY A 257 -1.29 8.79 -3.17
N LEU A 258 -0.33 9.54 -3.68
CA LEU A 258 0.88 9.93 -2.95
C LEU A 258 0.56 10.84 -1.76
N GLU A 259 -0.40 11.75 -1.89
CA GLU A 259 -0.83 12.63 -0.80
C GLU A 259 -1.52 11.84 0.32
N VAL A 260 -2.39 10.88 0.00
CA VAL A 260 -3.01 9.99 1.01
C VAL A 260 -1.94 9.20 1.77
N LEU A 261 -0.93 8.65 1.07
CA LEU A 261 0.18 7.96 1.73
C LEU A 261 0.97 8.86 2.67
N LYS A 262 1.11 10.14 2.33
CA LYS A 262 1.83 11.11 3.15
C LYS A 262 1.03 11.52 4.38
N THR A 263 -0.27 11.72 4.25
CA THR A 263 -1.13 12.26 5.32
C THR A 263 -1.59 11.18 6.29
N ASP A 264 -2.08 10.05 5.81
CA ASP A 264 -2.63 8.97 6.64
C ASP A 264 -1.62 7.83 6.87
N GLY A 265 -0.71 7.58 5.94
CA GLY A 265 0.22 6.45 6.00
C GLY A 265 0.87 6.22 7.37
N PRO A 266 1.46 7.25 8.02
CA PRO A 266 2.10 7.10 9.33
C PRO A 266 1.16 6.65 10.45
N ALA A 267 -0.14 6.99 10.37
CA ALA A 267 -1.14 6.71 11.39
C ALA A 267 -2.09 5.55 11.03
N SER A 268 -2.01 5.04 9.79
CA SER A 268 -2.99 4.08 9.25
C SER A 268 -2.96 2.69 9.87
N GLY A 269 -1.88 2.32 10.54
CA GLY A 269 -1.64 0.95 11.01
C GLY A 269 -1.31 -0.05 9.88
N VAL A 270 -1.13 0.42 8.65
CA VAL A 270 -0.70 -0.40 7.52
C VAL A 270 0.80 -0.65 7.60
N GLU A 271 1.22 -1.88 7.30
CA GLU A 271 2.64 -2.27 7.31
C GLU A 271 3.50 -1.34 6.44
N PRO A 272 4.61 -0.78 6.96
CA PRO A 272 5.46 0.16 6.24
C PRO A 272 5.96 -0.35 4.89
N ALA A 273 6.26 -1.65 4.79
CA ALA A 273 6.70 -2.28 3.55
C ALA A 273 5.63 -2.19 2.45
N ARG A 274 4.34 -2.34 2.82
CA ARG A 274 3.22 -2.22 1.89
C ARG A 274 3.02 -0.77 1.45
N LEU A 275 3.12 0.19 2.38
CA LEU A 275 3.05 1.62 2.04
C LEU A 275 4.17 2.02 1.08
N ASN A 276 5.40 1.58 1.34
CA ASN A 276 6.54 1.85 0.48
C ASN A 276 6.38 1.22 -0.91
N LEU A 277 5.90 -0.03 -0.99
CA LEU A 277 5.61 -0.68 -2.27
C LEU A 277 4.58 0.12 -3.07
N THR A 278 3.48 0.51 -2.45
CA THR A 278 2.43 1.31 -3.10
C THR A 278 2.97 2.67 -3.56
N LYS A 279 3.78 3.34 -2.73
CA LYS A 279 4.46 4.59 -3.08
C LYS A 279 5.33 4.43 -4.32
N THR A 280 6.15 3.39 -4.34
CA THR A 280 7.05 3.10 -5.47
C THR A 280 6.27 2.81 -6.76
N GLN A 281 5.16 2.07 -6.68
CA GLN A 281 4.28 1.80 -7.81
C GLN A 281 3.63 3.08 -8.36
N LEU A 282 3.08 3.93 -7.48
CA LEU A 282 2.51 5.22 -7.87
C LEU A 282 3.53 6.10 -8.58
N LEU A 283 4.74 6.21 -8.04
CA LEU A 283 5.81 7.03 -8.63
C LEU A 283 6.30 6.46 -9.97
N SER A 284 6.42 5.13 -10.10
CA SER A 284 6.78 4.48 -11.36
C SER A 284 5.75 4.75 -12.45
N ASN A 285 4.46 4.59 -12.13
CA ASN A 285 3.37 4.82 -13.08
C ASN A 285 3.20 6.31 -13.42
N LEU A 286 3.41 7.19 -12.45
CA LEU A 286 3.41 8.63 -12.66
C LEU A 286 4.57 9.05 -13.60
N LEU A 287 5.77 8.48 -13.39
CA LEU A 287 6.92 8.70 -14.25
C LEU A 287 6.64 8.23 -15.69
N GLU A 288 6.08 7.02 -15.87
CA GLU A 288 5.65 6.51 -17.18
C GLU A 288 4.62 7.45 -17.83
N THR A 289 3.66 7.95 -17.04
CA THR A 289 2.62 8.87 -17.52
C THR A 289 3.22 10.18 -18.02
N HIS A 290 4.18 10.76 -17.31
CA HIS A 290 4.88 11.96 -17.79
C HIS A 290 5.60 11.70 -19.12
N GLY A 291 6.28 10.56 -19.26
CA GLY A 291 6.93 10.18 -20.52
C GLY A 291 5.95 10.01 -21.68
N ILE A 292 4.81 9.35 -21.44
CA ILE A 292 3.75 9.19 -22.45
C ILE A 292 3.14 10.56 -22.81
N ALA A 293 2.89 11.39 -21.81
CA ALA A 293 2.29 12.71 -21.98
C ALA A 293 3.21 13.65 -22.81
N ALA A 294 4.51 13.64 -22.56
CA ALA A 294 5.47 14.40 -23.37
C ALA A 294 5.35 14.06 -24.87
N ARG A 295 5.15 12.78 -25.20
CA ARG A 295 5.05 12.31 -26.57
C ARG A 295 3.67 12.49 -27.20
N LEU A 296 2.58 12.25 -26.47
CA LEU A 296 1.22 12.24 -27.03
C LEU A 296 0.45 13.56 -26.84
N ALA A 297 0.82 14.34 -25.84
CA ALA A 297 0.19 15.60 -25.50
C ALA A 297 1.25 16.58 -24.94
N PRO A 298 2.21 17.01 -25.79
CA PRO A 298 3.34 17.83 -25.35
C PRO A 298 2.87 19.10 -24.69
N ASP A 299 3.47 19.41 -23.53
CA ASP A 299 3.16 20.57 -22.71
C ASP A 299 4.41 20.89 -21.86
N PRO A 300 5.17 21.95 -22.20
CA PRO A 300 6.43 22.31 -21.52
C PRO A 300 6.27 22.57 -20.01
N THR A 301 5.06 22.87 -19.55
CA THR A 301 4.82 23.08 -18.11
C THR A 301 4.98 21.81 -17.29
N ARG A 302 5.04 20.64 -17.94
CA ARG A 302 5.22 19.32 -17.30
C ARG A 302 6.68 18.94 -17.04
N ASP A 303 7.65 19.66 -17.59
CA ASP A 303 9.07 19.29 -17.52
C ASP A 303 9.60 19.30 -16.08
N ALA A 304 9.37 20.40 -15.36
CA ALA A 304 9.79 20.47 -13.97
C ALA A 304 9.11 19.42 -13.06
N PRO A 305 7.78 19.21 -13.15
CA PRO A 305 7.12 18.09 -12.48
C PRO A 305 7.69 16.72 -12.85
N ALA A 306 7.96 16.46 -14.12
CA ALA A 306 8.51 15.17 -14.58
C ALA A 306 9.91 14.90 -14.01
N GLY A 307 10.78 15.92 -13.97
CA GLY A 307 12.08 15.83 -13.34
C GLY A 307 11.99 15.53 -11.84
N ALA A 308 11.09 16.23 -11.14
CA ALA A 308 10.85 16.01 -9.71
C ALA A 308 10.34 14.57 -9.42
N VAL A 309 9.49 14.02 -10.27
CA VAL A 309 9.00 12.64 -10.13
C VAL A 309 10.12 11.63 -10.37
N LEU A 310 11.01 11.88 -11.33
CA LEU A 310 12.19 11.03 -11.54
C LEU A 310 13.05 10.93 -10.27
N ASP A 311 13.34 12.07 -9.63
CA ASP A 311 14.12 12.10 -8.40
C ASP A 311 13.40 11.41 -7.23
N GLN A 312 12.09 11.62 -7.08
CA GLN A 312 11.27 10.96 -6.06
C GLN A 312 11.22 9.44 -6.25
N TYR A 313 11.11 8.97 -7.51
CA TYR A 313 11.10 7.54 -7.81
C TYR A 313 12.44 6.89 -7.48
N ILE A 314 13.56 7.54 -7.83
CA ILE A 314 14.91 7.06 -7.49
C ILE A 314 15.10 6.95 -5.97
N ALA A 315 14.58 7.92 -5.22
CA ALA A 315 14.64 7.90 -3.77
C ALA A 315 13.73 6.81 -3.14
N ALA A 316 12.59 6.49 -3.78
CA ALA A 316 11.64 5.50 -3.27
C ALA A 316 12.04 4.05 -3.62
N GLU A 317 12.74 3.81 -4.74
CA GLU A 317 13.24 2.51 -5.16
C GLU A 317 14.77 2.49 -5.13
N PRO A 318 15.38 2.05 -4.02
CA PRO A 318 16.84 2.04 -3.88
C PRO A 318 17.52 0.98 -4.74
N ASP A 319 16.79 -0.09 -5.13
CA ASP A 319 17.31 -1.14 -5.99
C ASP A 319 17.45 -0.63 -7.44
N GLY A 320 18.68 -0.40 -7.85
CA GLY A 320 19.00 0.09 -9.18
C GLY A 320 18.47 -0.80 -10.31
N ALA A 321 18.55 -2.12 -10.15
CA ALA A 321 18.09 -3.06 -11.16
C ALA A 321 16.57 -2.99 -11.35
N LYS A 322 15.80 -2.80 -10.26
CA LYS A 322 14.34 -2.67 -10.32
C LYS A 322 13.89 -1.35 -10.94
N ARG A 323 14.59 -0.24 -10.66
CA ARG A 323 14.20 1.07 -11.19
C ARG A 323 14.62 1.31 -12.65
N THR A 324 15.67 0.64 -13.13
CA THR A 324 16.22 0.83 -14.49
C THR A 324 15.18 0.73 -15.61
N PRO A 325 14.29 -0.27 -15.67
CA PRO A 325 13.31 -0.37 -16.77
C PRO A 325 12.39 0.86 -16.85
N SER A 326 11.88 1.35 -15.73
CA SER A 326 10.97 2.50 -15.71
C SER A 326 11.68 3.80 -16.10
N ILE A 327 12.91 4.00 -15.62
CA ILE A 327 13.71 5.17 -15.95
C ILE A 327 14.10 5.15 -17.45
N LEU A 328 14.46 3.98 -17.98
CA LEU A 328 14.80 3.83 -19.39
C LEU A 328 13.58 4.09 -20.30
N ALA A 329 12.40 3.59 -19.93
CA ALA A 329 11.16 3.86 -20.65
C ALA A 329 10.81 5.37 -20.63
N PHE A 330 10.94 6.02 -19.47
CA PHE A 330 10.77 7.46 -19.35
C PHE A 330 11.75 8.23 -20.26
N ALA A 331 13.05 7.94 -20.15
CA ALA A 331 14.08 8.62 -20.94
C ALA A 331 13.85 8.44 -22.46
N ASN A 332 13.48 7.25 -22.91
CA ASN A 332 13.15 6.99 -24.32
C ASN A 332 11.91 7.78 -24.79
N ASN A 333 10.88 7.89 -23.98
CA ASN A 333 9.71 8.69 -24.30
C ASN A 333 10.05 10.19 -24.36
N MET A 334 10.82 10.71 -23.38
CA MET A 334 11.30 12.10 -23.39
C MET A 334 12.15 12.39 -24.63
N ASN A 335 13.07 11.49 -24.98
CA ASN A 335 13.88 11.64 -26.20
C ASN A 335 13.02 11.68 -27.46
N SER A 336 12.00 10.80 -27.54
CA SER A 336 11.07 10.78 -28.66
C SER A 336 10.17 11.99 -28.75
N ALA A 337 9.96 12.69 -27.64
CA ALA A 337 9.21 13.94 -27.55
C ALA A 337 10.07 15.19 -27.86
N GLY A 338 11.39 15.04 -27.92
CA GLY A 338 12.31 16.17 -28.04
C GLY A 338 12.70 16.84 -26.73
N GLU A 339 12.27 16.27 -25.59
CA GLU A 339 12.61 16.73 -24.25
C GLU A 339 14.02 16.21 -23.86
N LEU A 340 15.04 16.69 -24.62
CA LEU A 340 16.39 16.12 -24.63
C LEU A 340 17.09 16.20 -23.27
N LYS A 341 16.84 17.27 -22.49
CA LYS A 341 17.42 17.43 -21.15
C LYS A 341 16.92 16.38 -20.17
N LEU A 342 15.61 16.13 -20.15
CA LEU A 342 15.01 15.10 -19.29
C LEU A 342 15.40 13.68 -19.77
N ALA A 343 15.46 13.47 -21.08
CA ALA A 343 15.95 12.20 -21.64
C ALA A 343 17.39 11.93 -21.19
N THR A 344 18.27 12.90 -21.33
CA THR A 344 19.69 12.80 -20.92
C THR A 344 19.81 12.56 -19.43
N ALA A 345 19.03 13.26 -18.59
CA ALA A 345 19.01 13.03 -17.15
C ALA A 345 18.60 11.58 -16.82
N GLY A 346 17.55 11.07 -17.43
CA GLY A 346 17.10 9.69 -17.24
C GLY A 346 18.14 8.66 -17.67
N PHE A 347 18.72 8.78 -18.86
CA PHE A 347 19.77 7.87 -19.33
C PHE A 347 21.01 7.89 -18.43
N ARG A 348 21.41 9.05 -17.91
CA ARG A 348 22.51 9.13 -16.92
C ARG A 348 22.21 8.32 -15.67
N LYS A 349 20.96 8.37 -15.16
CA LYS A 349 20.54 7.59 -14.00
C LYS A 349 20.58 6.08 -14.26
N VAL A 350 20.30 5.64 -15.46
CA VAL A 350 20.50 4.24 -15.86
C VAL A 350 21.99 3.88 -15.88
N LEU A 351 22.84 4.73 -16.45
CA LEU A 351 24.29 4.49 -16.55
C LEU A 351 25.03 4.58 -15.20
N GLU A 352 24.44 5.24 -14.19
CA GLU A 352 24.93 5.17 -12.80
C GLU A 352 24.83 3.75 -12.22
N VAL A 353 23.83 2.96 -12.64
CA VAL A 353 23.59 1.58 -12.20
C VAL A 353 24.30 0.57 -13.09
N ASP A 354 24.13 0.70 -14.39
CA ASP A 354 24.75 -0.14 -15.41
C ASP A 354 25.50 0.73 -16.44
N PRO A 355 26.80 0.98 -16.23
CA PRO A 355 27.59 1.82 -17.10
C PRO A 355 27.73 1.31 -18.55
N ASN A 356 27.33 0.07 -18.82
CA ASN A 356 27.40 -0.56 -20.13
C ASN A 356 26.02 -0.85 -20.71
N ASN A 357 24.95 -0.29 -20.15
CA ASN A 357 23.61 -0.41 -20.68
C ASN A 357 23.55 0.15 -22.11
N LEU A 358 23.35 -0.72 -23.10
CA LEU A 358 23.43 -0.35 -24.51
C LEU A 358 22.33 0.64 -24.91
N ASP A 359 21.11 0.46 -24.42
CA ASP A 359 20.00 1.36 -24.72
C ASP A 359 20.24 2.75 -24.16
N ALA A 360 20.79 2.84 -22.93
CA ALA A 360 21.11 4.11 -22.32
C ALA A 360 22.31 4.80 -22.98
N LEU A 361 23.35 4.04 -23.37
CA LEU A 361 24.51 4.59 -24.10
C LEU A 361 24.10 5.15 -25.46
N ALA A 362 23.31 4.39 -26.23
CA ALA A 362 22.79 4.86 -27.52
C ALA A 362 21.85 6.06 -27.33
N GLY A 363 20.92 5.96 -26.37
CA GLY A 363 19.92 7.00 -26.11
C GLY A 363 20.54 8.34 -25.70
N ILE A 364 21.48 8.34 -24.75
CA ILE A 364 22.14 9.58 -24.32
C ILE A 364 23.03 10.17 -25.43
N GLY A 365 23.74 9.31 -26.18
CA GLY A 365 24.58 9.77 -27.29
C GLY A 365 23.76 10.49 -28.36
N LEU A 366 22.63 9.91 -28.77
CA LEU A 366 21.73 10.49 -29.75
C LEU A 366 20.99 11.73 -29.25
N ALA A 367 20.57 11.75 -27.96
CA ALA A 367 19.94 12.93 -27.36
C ALA A 367 20.89 14.12 -27.31
N LEU A 368 22.14 13.93 -26.89
CA LEU A 368 23.17 14.97 -26.87
C LEU A 368 23.57 15.41 -28.26
N TYR A 369 23.66 14.51 -29.26
CA TYR A 369 23.87 14.88 -30.65
C TYR A 369 22.74 15.81 -31.15
N SER A 370 21.50 15.45 -30.90
CA SER A 370 20.35 16.28 -31.27
C SER A 370 20.40 17.65 -30.58
N GLU A 371 20.62 17.69 -29.25
CA GLU A 371 20.69 18.93 -28.46
C GLU A 371 21.80 19.85 -28.96
N GLY A 372 23.01 19.31 -29.16
CA GLY A 372 24.17 20.08 -29.59
C GLY A 372 24.05 20.58 -31.04
N SER A 373 23.34 19.84 -31.90
CA SER A 373 23.09 20.23 -33.30
C SER A 373 22.00 21.27 -33.47
N MET A 374 21.09 21.41 -32.50
CA MET A 374 19.98 22.40 -32.55
C MET A 374 20.44 23.86 -32.35
N THR A 375 21.64 24.08 -31.88
CA THR A 375 22.19 25.46 -31.68
C THR A 375 22.92 25.98 -32.91
N ALA A 376 22.94 27.28 -33.11
CA ALA A 376 23.65 27.92 -34.20
C ALA A 376 24.64 28.95 -33.64
N PRO A 377 25.95 28.74 -33.68
CA PRO A 377 26.62 27.53 -34.19
C PRO A 377 26.38 26.29 -33.29
N PRO A 378 26.63 25.07 -33.81
CA PRO A 378 26.50 23.84 -33.02
C PRO A 378 27.34 23.87 -31.74
N ASN A 379 26.77 23.37 -30.64
CA ASN A 379 27.45 23.32 -29.36
C ASN A 379 28.44 22.15 -29.31
N LYS A 380 29.72 22.44 -29.53
CA LYS A 380 30.78 21.44 -29.62
C LYS A 380 31.00 20.67 -28.30
N GLU A 381 30.72 21.24 -27.13
CA GLU A 381 30.89 20.56 -25.85
C GLU A 381 29.84 19.46 -25.70
N ILE A 382 28.56 19.78 -25.99
CA ILE A 382 27.47 18.81 -25.97
C ILE A 382 27.68 17.73 -27.02
N LEU A 383 28.08 18.10 -28.25
CA LEU A 383 28.39 17.16 -29.31
C LEU A 383 29.54 16.24 -28.96
N GLN A 384 30.60 16.76 -28.32
CA GLN A 384 31.74 15.95 -27.86
C GLN A 384 31.32 14.93 -26.81
N GLU A 385 30.47 15.31 -25.87
CA GLU A 385 29.96 14.39 -24.88
C GLU A 385 29.09 13.29 -25.54
N GLY A 386 28.18 13.67 -26.44
CA GLY A 386 27.37 12.74 -27.22
C GLY A 386 28.23 11.76 -28.02
N LEU A 387 29.28 12.27 -28.68
CA LEU A 387 30.24 11.46 -29.43
C LEU A 387 30.93 10.40 -28.54
N ASN A 388 31.32 10.77 -27.33
CA ASN A 388 31.97 9.83 -26.40
C ASN A 388 31.03 8.69 -26.00
N PHE A 389 29.73 8.96 -25.71
CA PHE A 389 28.73 7.94 -25.42
C PHE A 389 28.43 7.06 -26.64
N MET A 390 28.30 7.66 -27.80
CA MET A 390 28.10 6.92 -29.07
C MET A 390 29.27 6.01 -29.39
N GLN A 391 30.51 6.46 -29.21
CA GLN A 391 31.68 5.63 -29.42
C GLN A 391 31.69 4.45 -28.44
N LYS A 392 31.43 4.69 -27.14
CA LYS A 392 31.33 3.61 -26.15
C LYS A 392 30.24 2.60 -26.50
N PHE A 393 29.10 3.06 -27.00
CA PHE A 393 28.03 2.19 -27.50
C PHE A 393 28.52 1.32 -28.64
N VAL A 394 29.13 1.92 -29.68
CA VAL A 394 29.64 1.20 -30.87
C VAL A 394 30.69 0.15 -30.49
N ASP A 395 31.58 0.49 -29.56
CA ASP A 395 32.63 -0.41 -29.07
C ASP A 395 32.07 -1.61 -28.28
N THR A 396 30.94 -1.43 -27.61
CA THR A 396 30.36 -2.42 -26.69
C THR A 396 29.24 -3.25 -27.36
N ALA A 397 28.48 -2.64 -28.26
CA ALA A 397 27.32 -3.26 -28.88
C ALA A 397 27.72 -4.36 -29.89
N PRO A 398 26.98 -5.48 -29.96
CA PRO A 398 27.17 -6.51 -31.01
C PRO A 398 26.86 -5.92 -32.39
N ASP A 399 27.46 -6.49 -33.43
CA ASP A 399 27.27 -5.99 -34.82
C ASP A 399 25.81 -6.09 -35.32
N THR A 400 25.04 -6.98 -34.70
CA THR A 400 23.61 -7.16 -35.00
C THR A 400 22.72 -6.09 -34.33
N HIS A 401 23.27 -5.19 -33.51
CA HIS A 401 22.47 -4.18 -32.86
C HIS A 401 21.94 -3.14 -33.83
N LYS A 402 20.61 -2.95 -33.85
CA LYS A 402 19.88 -2.13 -34.85
C LYS A 402 20.37 -0.69 -35.02
N LEU A 403 20.92 -0.09 -33.93
CA LEU A 403 21.40 1.29 -33.95
C LEU A 403 22.90 1.41 -34.25
N LYS A 404 23.64 0.30 -34.36
CA LYS A 404 25.11 0.37 -34.42
C LYS A 404 25.59 1.07 -35.69
N GLU A 405 25.05 0.72 -36.85
CA GLU A 405 25.49 1.31 -38.13
C GLU A 405 25.08 2.78 -38.26
N SER A 406 23.86 3.14 -37.86
CA SER A 406 23.43 4.55 -37.89
C SER A 406 24.26 5.41 -36.89
N THR A 407 24.62 4.85 -35.76
CA THR A 407 25.47 5.57 -34.77
C THR A 407 26.91 5.76 -35.31
N LYS A 408 27.48 4.75 -36.03
CA LYS A 408 28.77 4.90 -36.68
C LYS A 408 28.74 6.05 -37.69
N ALA A 409 27.69 6.14 -38.52
CA ALA A 409 27.52 7.21 -39.52
C ALA A 409 27.53 8.60 -38.85
N ILE A 410 26.82 8.79 -37.73
CA ILE A 410 26.81 10.04 -36.98
C ILE A 410 28.20 10.36 -36.40
N ILE A 411 28.91 9.37 -35.91
CA ILE A 411 30.30 9.52 -35.43
C ILE A 411 31.21 10.03 -36.54
N GLU A 412 31.10 9.47 -37.71
CA GLU A 412 31.90 9.91 -38.88
C GLU A 412 31.53 11.33 -39.35
N GLU A 413 30.25 11.67 -39.37
CA GLU A 413 29.78 13.03 -39.62
C GLU A 413 30.42 14.04 -38.64
N LEU A 414 30.36 13.77 -37.32
CA LEU A 414 30.95 14.65 -36.27
C LEU A 414 32.45 14.80 -36.44
N LYS A 415 33.16 13.73 -36.84
CA LYS A 415 34.61 13.79 -37.13
C LYS A 415 34.89 14.66 -38.35
N ASN A 416 34.13 14.50 -39.42
CA ASN A 416 34.40 15.20 -40.68
C ASN A 416 33.97 16.65 -40.69
N GLU A 417 32.76 16.94 -40.14
CA GLU A 417 32.16 18.28 -40.21
C GLU A 417 32.54 19.14 -38.99
N GLN A 418 32.46 18.57 -37.79
CA GLN A 418 32.72 19.33 -36.57
C GLN A 418 34.17 19.24 -36.07
N LYS A 419 35.01 18.37 -36.74
CA LYS A 419 36.40 18.09 -36.34
C LYS A 419 36.53 17.57 -34.90
N LEU A 420 35.54 16.80 -34.46
CA LEU A 420 35.52 16.17 -33.11
C LEU A 420 36.12 14.75 -33.22
N ALA A 421 36.78 14.29 -32.16
CA ALA A 421 37.29 12.93 -32.06
C ALA A 421 36.88 12.33 -30.71
N PRO A 422 36.57 11.02 -30.66
CA PRO A 422 36.24 10.35 -29.42
C PRO A 422 37.34 10.53 -28.39
N GLN A 423 36.99 10.90 -27.19
CA GLN A 423 37.91 11.06 -26.07
C GLN A 423 37.74 9.87 -25.11
N LYS A 424 38.85 9.29 -24.63
CA LYS A 424 38.75 8.30 -23.56
C LYS A 424 38.21 8.98 -22.33
N THR A 425 37.00 8.61 -21.92
CA THR A 425 36.42 9.06 -20.65
C THR A 425 37.34 8.62 -19.53
N ALA A 426 37.89 9.59 -18.77
CA ALA A 426 38.64 9.30 -17.55
C ALA A 426 37.69 8.50 -16.62
N ALA A 427 38.14 7.36 -16.12
CA ALA A 427 37.40 6.58 -15.15
C ALA A 427 37.01 7.49 -13.97
N PRO A 428 35.75 7.44 -13.47
CA PRO A 428 35.34 8.25 -12.35
C PRO A 428 36.29 7.97 -11.17
N LYS A 429 36.92 9.03 -10.65
CA LYS A 429 37.73 8.92 -9.44
C LYS A 429 36.83 8.38 -8.33
N ARG A 430 37.10 7.17 -7.85
CA ARG A 430 36.50 6.66 -6.62
C ARG A 430 36.77 7.70 -5.53
N ARG A 431 35.73 8.34 -5.04
CA ARG A 431 35.82 9.08 -3.78
C ARG A 431 36.01 8.03 -2.69
N THR A 432 37.23 8.01 -2.13
CA THR A 432 37.60 7.28 -0.91
C THR A 432 36.84 7.85 0.28
#